data_40be1e7d5b00baa81e80858c11aca1e9
#
_entry.id   40be1e7d5b00baa81e80858c11aca1e9
#
_cell.length_a   1.000
_cell.length_b   1.000
_cell.length_c   1.000
_cell.angle_alpha   90.00
_cell.angle_beta   90.00
_cell.angle_gamma   90.00
#
_symmetry.space_group_name_H-M   'P 1'
#
loop_
_entity.id
_entity.type
_entity.pdbx_description
1 polymer ?
#
loop_
_entity_poly.entity_id
_entity_poly.type
_entity_poly.pdbx_seq_one_letter_code
_entity_poly.pdbx_strand_id
1 'polypeptide(L)'
;MTDDLVIIDASVAIKAILPNPLQKHCLALVQTFVEVQPAAPALWVYETTSAISKAVHFDQLTENEGRQALEQVDALGMQIFVPDIDQNRSAFDWTRRLKRASAYDSFYLALAQTLDCDFWTADKRLFNALKDARLEWLHWVEELAPLNN
;
A
#
# COMPACT_ATOMS: atom_id res chain seq x y z
N MET A 1 16.62 11.49 -14.85
CA MET A 1 16.38 10.36 -13.93
C MET A 1 14.97 9.88 -14.10
N THR A 2 14.82 8.69 -14.56
CA THR A 2 13.52 8.04 -14.45
C THR A 2 13.39 7.59 -13.03
N ASP A 3 12.49 8.22 -12.32
CA ASP A 3 12.11 7.72 -11.02
C ASP A 3 11.34 6.43 -11.25
N ASP A 4 11.93 5.32 -10.89
CA ASP A 4 11.24 4.05 -10.94
C ASP A 4 10.06 4.11 -9.97
N LEU A 5 8.86 4.17 -10.51
CA LEU A 5 7.64 4.17 -9.72
C LEU A 5 7.38 2.78 -9.16
N VAL A 6 6.92 2.73 -7.95
CA VAL A 6 6.45 1.50 -7.28
C VAL A 6 5.14 1.80 -6.58
N ILE A 7 4.14 0.95 -6.79
CA ILE A 7 2.84 1.11 -6.14
C ILE A 7 2.87 0.41 -4.79
N ILE A 8 2.49 1.15 -3.76
CA ILE A 8 2.54 0.70 -2.36
C ILE A 8 1.13 0.69 -1.79
N ASP A 9 0.70 -0.47 -1.31
CA ASP A 9 -0.57 -0.60 -0.61
C ASP A 9 -0.50 0.13 0.74
N ALA A 10 -1.62 0.71 1.16
CA ALA A 10 -1.75 1.35 2.47
C ALA A 10 -1.32 0.43 3.62
N SER A 11 -1.53 -0.88 3.49
CA SER A 11 -1.13 -1.87 4.51
C SER A 11 0.37 -1.79 4.84
N VAL A 12 1.22 -1.46 3.86
CA VAL A 12 2.67 -1.33 4.08
C VAL A 12 2.96 -0.16 5.02
N ALA A 13 2.38 1.01 4.75
CA ALA A 13 2.57 2.20 5.59
C ALA A 13 2.04 1.97 7.01
N ILE A 14 0.86 1.41 7.13
CA ILE A 14 0.22 1.13 8.42
C ILE A 14 1.07 0.15 9.24
N LYS A 15 1.53 -0.93 8.62
CA LYS A 15 2.33 -1.96 9.29
C LYS A 15 3.78 -1.55 9.52
N ALA A 16 4.26 -0.52 8.83
CA ALA A 16 5.55 0.08 9.15
C ALA A 16 5.50 0.91 10.44
N ILE A 17 4.34 1.52 10.72
CA ILE A 17 4.16 2.44 11.85
C ILE A 17 3.68 1.71 13.11
N LEU A 18 2.71 0.81 12.97
CA LEU A 18 2.13 0.09 14.11
C LEU A 18 2.91 -1.20 14.41
N PRO A 19 3.13 -1.54 15.69
CA PRO A 19 3.78 -2.80 16.05
C PRO A 19 2.99 -4.01 15.53
N ASN A 20 3.65 -4.87 14.76
CA ASN A 20 3.06 -6.09 14.21
C ASN A 20 4.18 -7.00 13.68
N PRO A 21 3.90 -8.30 13.40
CA PRO A 21 4.93 -9.22 12.95
C PRO A 21 5.63 -8.85 11.63
N LEU A 22 5.01 -8.04 10.77
CA LEU A 22 5.56 -7.63 9.48
C LEU A 22 6.26 -6.28 9.52
N GLN A 23 6.31 -5.62 10.67
CA GLN A 23 6.82 -4.24 10.78
C GLN A 23 8.22 -4.09 10.19
N LYS A 24 9.14 -5.00 10.51
CA LYS A 24 10.52 -4.90 10.02
C LYS A 24 10.63 -5.10 8.51
N HIS A 25 9.77 -5.92 7.92
CA HIS A 25 9.71 -6.08 6.47
C HIS A 25 9.15 -4.82 5.80
N CYS A 26 8.11 -4.23 6.38
CA CYS A 26 7.54 -2.99 5.88
C CYS A 26 8.52 -1.82 5.98
N LEU A 27 9.27 -1.73 7.08
CA LEU A 27 10.33 -0.73 7.24
C LEU A 27 11.46 -0.92 6.23
N ALA A 28 11.82 -2.18 5.92
CA ALA A 28 12.81 -2.45 4.88
C ALA A 28 12.36 -1.92 3.52
N LEU A 29 11.07 -2.10 3.20
CA LEU A 29 10.51 -1.56 1.95
C LEU A 29 10.53 -0.03 1.95
N VAL A 30 10.14 0.61 3.06
CA VAL A 30 10.16 2.08 3.20
C VAL A 30 11.57 2.63 2.99
N GLN A 31 12.60 1.93 3.43
CA GLN A 31 13.99 2.37 3.20
C GLN A 31 14.36 2.44 1.73
N THR A 32 13.72 1.65 0.86
CA THR A 32 13.99 1.70 -0.59
C THR A 32 13.47 2.98 -1.24
N PHE A 33 12.62 3.76 -0.55
CA PHE A 33 12.02 4.98 -1.09
C PHE A 33 13.04 6.11 -1.33
N VAL A 34 14.27 5.95 -0.87
CA VAL A 34 15.38 6.85 -1.23
C VAL A 34 15.85 6.62 -2.67
N GLU A 35 15.57 5.46 -3.24
CA GLU A 35 16.01 5.07 -4.58
C GLU A 35 14.85 4.94 -5.58
N VAL A 36 13.63 4.65 -5.09
CA VAL A 36 12.43 4.50 -5.91
C VAL A 36 11.38 5.50 -5.47
N GLN A 37 10.50 5.89 -6.40
CA GLN A 37 9.39 6.80 -6.09
C GLN A 37 8.15 5.99 -5.71
N PRO A 38 7.75 5.99 -4.42
CA PRO A 38 6.51 5.31 -4.03
C PRO A 38 5.30 6.08 -4.53
N ALA A 39 4.28 5.35 -4.94
CA ALA A 39 3.07 5.92 -5.50
C ALA A 39 1.85 5.09 -5.08
N ALA A 40 0.68 5.71 -5.14
CA ALA A 40 -0.58 5.07 -4.79
C ALA A 40 -1.76 5.84 -5.38
N PRO A 41 -2.93 5.19 -5.51
CA PRO A 41 -4.16 5.92 -5.81
C PRO A 41 -4.58 6.79 -4.61
N ALA A 42 -5.43 7.78 -4.86
CA ALA A 42 -5.93 8.70 -3.82
C ALA A 42 -6.56 7.97 -2.63
N LEU A 43 -7.10 6.78 -2.84
CA LEU A 43 -7.63 5.90 -1.80
C LEU A 43 -6.64 5.69 -0.64
N TRP A 44 -5.35 5.64 -0.94
CA TRP A 44 -4.29 5.44 0.05
C TRP A 44 -4.35 6.47 1.18
N VAL A 45 -4.66 7.72 0.84
CA VAL A 45 -4.79 8.81 1.82
C VAL A 45 -5.93 8.52 2.81
N TYR A 46 -7.07 8.06 2.30
CA TYR A 46 -8.23 7.74 3.12
C TYR A 46 -7.99 6.52 3.99
N GLU A 47 -7.39 5.49 3.43
CA GLU A 47 -7.12 4.24 4.14
C GLU A 47 -6.11 4.42 5.27
N THR A 48 -5.01 5.14 5.03
CA THR A 48 -3.98 5.37 6.05
C THR A 48 -4.51 6.23 7.19
N THR A 49 -5.23 7.30 6.87
CA THR A 49 -5.85 8.17 7.88
C THR A 49 -6.88 7.40 8.71
N SER A 50 -7.72 6.60 8.06
CA SER A 50 -8.73 5.80 8.74
C SER A 50 -8.10 4.75 9.68
N ALA A 51 -7.03 4.09 9.23
CA ALA A 51 -6.34 3.09 10.04
C ALA A 51 -5.70 3.71 11.30
N ILE A 52 -5.09 4.87 11.15
CA ILE A 52 -4.51 5.60 12.29
C ILE A 52 -5.61 6.04 13.26
N SER A 53 -6.73 6.56 12.73
CA SER A 53 -7.89 6.94 13.56
C SER A 53 -8.43 5.76 14.34
N LYS A 54 -8.54 4.59 13.72
CA LYS A 54 -8.99 3.37 14.40
C LYS A 54 -8.02 2.93 15.49
N ALA A 55 -6.71 3.04 15.24
CA ALA A 55 -5.70 2.70 16.23
C ALA A 55 -5.81 3.60 17.48
N VAL A 56 -6.10 4.87 17.30
CA VAL A 56 -6.36 5.78 18.44
C VAL A 56 -7.67 5.42 19.12
N HIS A 57 -8.73 5.19 18.36
CA HIS A 57 -10.05 4.84 18.91
C HIS A 57 -10.02 3.58 19.76
N PHE A 58 -9.25 2.58 19.38
CA PHE A 58 -9.11 1.31 20.09
C PHE A 58 -7.91 1.28 21.05
N ASP A 59 -7.39 2.45 21.43
CA ASP A 59 -6.32 2.63 22.43
C ASP A 59 -5.00 1.93 22.09
N GLN A 60 -4.75 1.65 20.80
CA GLN A 60 -3.44 1.17 20.34
C GLN A 60 -2.41 2.30 20.26
N LEU A 61 -2.88 3.51 20.01
CA LEU A 61 -2.10 4.74 19.99
C LEU A 61 -2.79 5.79 20.84
N THR A 62 -2.00 6.66 21.46
CA THR A 62 -2.53 7.90 22.03
C THR A 62 -2.87 8.87 20.88
N GLU A 63 -3.64 9.92 21.19
CA GLU A 63 -3.97 10.95 20.20
C GLU A 63 -2.72 11.62 19.64
N ASN A 64 -1.73 11.94 20.51
CA ASN A 64 -0.46 12.50 20.06
C ASN A 64 0.33 11.55 19.17
N GLU A 65 0.37 10.27 19.52
CA GLU A 65 1.00 9.25 18.69
C GLU A 65 0.31 9.13 17.32
N GLY A 66 -1.03 9.24 17.30
CA GLY A 66 -1.79 9.26 16.06
C GLY A 66 -1.42 10.44 15.17
N ARG A 67 -1.27 11.64 15.75
CA ARG A 67 -0.85 12.84 15.00
C ARG A 67 0.57 12.67 14.45
N GLN A 68 1.48 12.11 15.24
CA GLN A 68 2.83 11.80 14.78
C GLN A 68 2.84 10.77 13.66
N ALA A 69 1.96 9.77 13.74
CA ALA A 69 1.82 8.76 12.68
C ALA A 69 1.37 9.38 11.36
N LEU A 70 0.44 10.35 11.40
CA LEU A 70 0.02 11.08 10.20
C LEU A 70 1.18 11.84 9.57
N GLU A 71 2.04 12.47 10.37
CA GLU A 71 3.23 13.17 9.90
C GLU A 71 4.24 12.19 9.27
N GLN A 72 4.41 11.01 9.88
CA GLN A 72 5.28 9.97 9.35
C GLN A 72 4.80 9.45 8.00
N VAL A 73 3.48 9.26 7.85
CA VAL A 73 2.87 8.85 6.58
C VAL A 73 3.10 9.92 5.50
N ASP A 74 2.90 11.19 5.84
CA ASP A 74 3.15 12.30 4.91
C ASP A 74 4.62 12.33 4.48
N ALA A 75 5.54 12.06 5.40
CA ALA A 75 6.98 12.08 5.15
C ALA A 75 7.45 10.94 4.22
N LEU A 76 6.62 9.94 3.93
CA LEU A 76 6.97 8.87 2.98
C LEU A 76 7.13 9.39 1.55
N GLY A 77 6.59 10.56 1.24
CA GLY A 77 6.76 11.17 -0.08
C GLY A 77 5.99 10.46 -1.20
N MET A 78 4.83 9.92 -0.88
CA MET A 78 3.99 9.21 -1.85
C MET A 78 3.54 10.13 -2.98
N GLN A 79 3.69 9.68 -4.22
CA GLN A 79 3.05 10.32 -5.36
C GLN A 79 1.61 9.79 -5.47
N ILE A 80 0.63 10.68 -5.37
CA ILE A 80 -0.78 10.30 -5.33
C ILE A 80 -1.42 10.54 -6.70
N PHE A 81 -2.12 9.53 -7.20
CA PHE A 81 -2.82 9.58 -8.47
C PHE A 81 -4.33 9.53 -8.26
N VAL A 82 -5.04 10.47 -8.88
CA VAL A 82 -6.51 10.44 -8.92
C VAL A 82 -6.91 9.54 -10.09
N PRO A 83 -7.75 8.51 -9.87
CA PRO A 83 -8.13 7.61 -10.94
C PRO A 83 -8.98 8.31 -12.01
N ASP A 84 -8.70 7.99 -13.26
CA ASP A 84 -9.52 8.39 -14.41
C ASP A 84 -10.54 7.29 -14.74
N ILE A 85 -11.35 7.52 -15.78
CA ILE A 85 -12.39 6.56 -16.16
C ILE A 85 -11.81 5.22 -16.62
N ASP A 86 -10.65 5.21 -17.26
CA ASP A 86 -10.02 3.98 -17.71
C ASP A 86 -9.52 3.16 -16.52
N GLN A 87 -8.98 3.81 -15.50
CA GLN A 87 -8.62 3.14 -14.24
C GLN A 87 -9.85 2.62 -13.51
N ASN A 88 -10.95 3.36 -13.54
CA ASN A 88 -12.22 2.90 -12.94
C ASN A 88 -12.71 1.61 -13.62
N ARG A 89 -12.64 1.56 -14.94
CA ARG A 89 -13.01 0.37 -15.72
C ARG A 89 -12.10 -0.81 -15.40
N SER A 90 -10.80 -0.57 -15.35
CA SER A 90 -9.82 -1.60 -15.01
C SER A 90 -10.04 -2.13 -13.59
N ALA A 91 -10.29 -1.25 -12.62
CA ALA A 91 -10.58 -1.65 -11.24
C ALA A 91 -11.87 -2.48 -11.16
N PHE A 92 -12.90 -2.09 -11.90
CA PHE A 92 -14.14 -2.87 -11.99
C PHE A 92 -13.87 -4.28 -12.54
N ASP A 93 -13.10 -4.39 -13.63
CA ASP A 93 -12.77 -5.67 -14.25
C ASP A 93 -11.97 -6.57 -13.30
N TRP A 94 -10.98 -6.02 -12.60
CA TRP A 94 -10.23 -6.75 -11.58
C TRP A 94 -11.15 -7.27 -10.47
N THR A 95 -12.06 -6.44 -9.99
CA THR A 95 -13.01 -6.80 -8.94
C THR A 95 -13.89 -7.97 -9.36
N ARG A 96 -14.37 -7.94 -10.61
CA ARG A 96 -15.17 -9.03 -11.17
C ARG A 96 -14.34 -10.31 -11.29
N ARG A 97 -13.11 -10.20 -11.78
CA ARG A 97 -12.20 -11.34 -11.93
C ARG A 97 -11.86 -11.98 -10.57
N LEU A 98 -11.67 -11.18 -9.54
CA LEU A 98 -11.37 -11.65 -8.19
C LEU A 98 -12.64 -12.08 -7.43
N LYS A 99 -13.81 -11.89 -8.00
CA LYS A 99 -15.11 -12.23 -7.39
C LYS A 99 -15.31 -11.57 -6.03
N ARG A 100 -14.91 -10.30 -5.93
CA ARG A 100 -15.05 -9.49 -4.72
C ARG A 100 -16.23 -8.53 -4.86
N ALA A 101 -16.78 -8.12 -3.72
CA ALA A 101 -17.88 -7.16 -3.68
C ALA A 101 -17.38 -5.72 -3.78
N SER A 102 -16.18 -5.43 -3.28
CA SER A 102 -15.63 -4.07 -3.19
C SER A 102 -14.45 -3.90 -4.14
N ALA A 103 -14.39 -2.74 -4.80
CA ALA A 103 -13.35 -2.42 -5.78
C ALA A 103 -12.13 -1.69 -5.19
N TYR A 104 -12.11 -1.39 -3.90
CA TYR A 104 -11.06 -0.54 -3.33
C TYR A 104 -9.65 -1.07 -3.62
N ASP A 105 -9.38 -2.34 -3.32
CA ASP A 105 -8.06 -2.94 -3.56
C ASP A 105 -7.70 -2.99 -5.04
N SER A 106 -8.70 -3.12 -5.90
CA SER A 106 -8.51 -3.21 -7.35
C SER A 106 -7.99 -1.92 -7.96
N PHE A 107 -8.16 -0.77 -7.30
CA PHE A 107 -7.59 0.50 -7.76
C PHE A 107 -6.07 0.49 -7.70
N TYR A 108 -5.47 -0.19 -6.72
CA TYR A 108 -4.01 -0.38 -6.68
C TYR A 108 -3.54 -1.20 -7.88
N LEU A 109 -4.25 -2.27 -8.20
CA LEU A 109 -3.93 -3.13 -9.34
C LEU A 109 -4.05 -2.37 -10.67
N ALA A 110 -5.13 -1.63 -10.83
CA ALA A 110 -5.37 -0.82 -12.02
C ALA A 110 -4.27 0.22 -12.22
N LEU A 111 -3.83 0.88 -11.16
CA LEU A 111 -2.77 1.89 -11.22
C LEU A 111 -1.44 1.24 -11.58
N ALA A 112 -1.09 0.11 -10.96
CA ALA A 112 0.16 -0.59 -11.25
C ALA A 112 0.22 -1.03 -12.71
N GLN A 113 -0.88 -1.54 -13.26
CA GLN A 113 -0.95 -1.90 -14.68
C GLN A 113 -0.84 -0.69 -15.60
N THR A 114 -1.54 0.39 -15.28
CA THR A 114 -1.51 1.62 -16.09
C THR A 114 -0.10 2.20 -16.18
N LEU A 115 0.64 2.17 -15.07
CA LEU A 115 1.99 2.72 -14.98
C LEU A 115 3.08 1.69 -15.31
N ASP A 116 2.70 0.45 -15.55
CA ASP A 116 3.62 -0.67 -15.84
C ASP A 116 4.73 -0.76 -14.79
N CYS A 117 4.33 -0.85 -13.52
CA CYS A 117 5.25 -0.91 -12.40
C CYS A 117 4.85 -1.96 -11.37
N ASP A 118 5.75 -2.25 -10.45
CA ASP A 118 5.53 -3.23 -9.41
C ASP A 118 4.55 -2.73 -8.35
N PHE A 119 3.85 -3.67 -7.73
CA PHE A 119 2.93 -3.43 -6.62
C PHE A 119 3.32 -4.28 -5.41
N TRP A 120 3.53 -3.61 -4.27
CA TRP A 120 3.88 -4.25 -3.00
C TRP A 120 2.74 -4.16 -2.02
N THR A 121 2.44 -5.27 -1.36
CA THR A 121 1.40 -5.32 -0.32
C THR A 121 1.89 -6.06 0.93
N ALA A 122 1.35 -5.68 2.06
CA ALA A 122 1.47 -6.37 3.34
C ALA A 122 0.10 -6.91 3.80
N ASP A 123 -0.91 -6.87 2.93
CA ASP A 123 -2.24 -7.43 3.16
C ASP A 123 -2.27 -8.87 2.65
N LYS A 124 -2.23 -9.82 3.57
CA LYS A 124 -2.19 -11.25 3.23
C LYS A 124 -3.43 -11.72 2.50
N ARG A 125 -4.59 -11.16 2.84
CA ARG A 125 -5.85 -11.54 2.19
C ARG A 125 -5.84 -11.13 0.72
N LEU A 126 -5.37 -9.92 0.43
CA LEU A 126 -5.22 -9.44 -0.93
C LEU A 126 -4.19 -10.28 -1.69
N PHE A 127 -3.01 -10.48 -1.11
CA PHE A 127 -1.97 -11.28 -1.76
C PHE A 127 -2.45 -12.69 -2.08
N ASN A 128 -3.11 -13.35 -1.13
CA ASN A 128 -3.64 -14.70 -1.34
C ASN A 128 -4.71 -14.75 -2.44
N ALA A 129 -5.52 -13.70 -2.57
CA ALA A 129 -6.51 -13.61 -3.63
C ALA A 129 -5.87 -13.47 -5.02
N LEU A 130 -4.66 -12.91 -5.10
CA LEU A 130 -3.97 -12.61 -6.36
C LEU A 130 -2.90 -13.62 -6.75
N LYS A 131 -2.38 -14.41 -5.80
CA LYS A 131 -1.20 -15.23 -6.06
C LYS A 131 -1.39 -16.26 -7.17
N ASP A 132 -2.61 -16.78 -7.36
CA ASP A 132 -2.92 -17.77 -8.40
C ASP A 132 -2.95 -17.15 -9.80
N ALA A 133 -3.07 -15.83 -9.90
CA ALA A 133 -2.99 -15.12 -11.17
C ALA A 133 -1.55 -15.04 -11.71
N ARG A 134 -0.55 -15.39 -10.90
CA ARG A 134 0.88 -15.41 -11.25
C ARG A 134 1.36 -14.10 -11.87
N LEU A 135 1.06 -13.00 -11.19
CA LEU A 135 1.44 -11.66 -11.64
C LEU A 135 2.91 -11.42 -11.26
N GLU A 136 3.77 -11.21 -12.25
CA GLU A 136 5.20 -10.96 -12.02
C GLU A 136 5.46 -9.64 -11.30
N TRP A 137 4.56 -8.69 -11.42
CA TRP A 137 4.68 -7.36 -10.82
C TRP A 137 4.06 -7.27 -9.42
N LEU A 138 3.48 -8.36 -8.90
CA LEU A 138 2.93 -8.42 -7.55
C LEU A 138 4.01 -8.92 -6.59
N HIS A 139 4.21 -8.20 -5.48
CA HIS A 139 5.20 -8.56 -4.48
C HIS A 139 4.61 -8.57 -3.08
N TRP A 140 5.00 -9.58 -2.33
CA TRP A 140 4.69 -9.71 -0.90
C TRP A 140 5.86 -9.16 -0.07
N VAL A 141 5.53 -8.39 0.96
CA VAL A 141 6.52 -7.65 1.74
C VAL A 141 7.64 -8.50 2.35
N GLU A 142 7.37 -9.79 2.62
CA GLU A 142 8.40 -10.70 3.14
C GLU A 142 9.44 -11.13 2.09
N GLU A 143 9.27 -10.76 0.83
CA GLU A 143 10.32 -10.96 -0.19
C GLU A 143 11.57 -10.15 0.13
N LEU A 144 11.44 -9.05 0.88
CA LEU A 144 12.58 -8.29 1.36
C LEU A 144 13.05 -8.83 2.71
N ALA A 145 14.37 -8.85 2.92
CA ALA A 145 14.93 -9.16 4.22
C ALA A 145 14.43 -8.12 5.26
N PRO A 146 14.10 -8.56 6.49
CA PRO A 146 13.62 -7.63 7.50
C PRO A 146 14.72 -6.65 7.91
N LEU A 147 14.30 -5.44 8.30
CA LEU A 147 15.21 -4.43 8.80
C LEU A 147 15.91 -4.93 10.06
N ASN A 148 17.25 -4.89 10.07
CA ASN A 148 18.04 -5.21 11.25
C ASN A 148 18.18 -3.97 12.15
N ASN A 149 18.06 -4.18 13.45
CA ASN A 149 18.26 -3.11 14.42
C ASN A 149 19.75 -2.73 14.54
#